data_3d92bb875a006b140fdd086c7dc9c66b
#
_entry.id   3d92bb875a006b140fdd086c7dc9c66b
#
_cell.length_a   1.000
_cell.length_b   1.000
_cell.length_c   1.000
_cell.angle_alpha   90.00
_cell.angle_beta   90.00
_cell.angle_gamma   90.00
#
_symmetry.space_group_name_H-M   'P 1'
#
loop_
_entity.id
_entity.type
_entity.pdbx_description
1 polymer ?
#
loop_
_entity_poly.entity_id
_entity_poly.type
_entity_poly.pdbx_seq_one_letter_code
_entity_poly.pdbx_strand_id
1 'polypeptide(L)'
;MSIHIVALGNEGDTFHQDNRPSGLIRTYLGRSPLVSGDESSLLLNAASTVARPVFTEYQASAFGNVKLVVHDCPVWDIFDSDWYTSRNLIGGADIIVIKYNVNDKFSFHEVKDNYIPVIKRALNSVPVIIAAVGTRQNEELPCTCPLCTSDRGSCVSTTEGIQLAKELGATYLELHSLDDFYIGKYFGGVLEYFMIQALNQKTSEKMKKRKMSNSFHGIRPPQLEQPEKMPVLKAEASHYNSDLNNLLFCCQCVDVIFYNPDLKEVVEAHKIVLCAVSHVFMLLFNVKSPTDIQDSSIIRTTQDLFAINRDTAFPGASHESSGNPPLRVIVKDALFCSCLSDILRFIYSGAFQWEELEEDIRKKLNDSGDVSNVIEKVKCILKTPGKINCLRNCKTYQARKPLWFYNTSLKFFLNKPMLADVVFEIQAGIFQAMCLLICAEMYQVSRLQHICELFIITQLQSMPSRELASMNLDIVDLLKKAKFHHSDCLSTWLLHFIATNYLIFSQKPEFQDLSVEERSFVEKHRWPSNMYLKQLAEYRKYIHSRKCRCLVM
;
A
#
# COMPACT_ATOMS: atom_id res chain seq x y z
N MET A 1 28.69 8.37 -12.91
CA MET A 1 27.25 8.46 -13.03
C MET A 1 26.86 9.92 -13.11
N SER A 2 25.78 10.24 -13.85
CA SER A 2 25.26 11.60 -13.94
C SER A 2 23.77 11.60 -13.68
N ILE A 3 23.29 12.69 -13.07
CA ILE A 3 21.88 13.01 -12.92
C ILE A 3 21.64 14.29 -13.73
N HIS A 4 20.59 14.28 -14.54
CA HIS A 4 20.18 15.40 -15.37
C HIS A 4 18.85 15.96 -14.85
N ILE A 5 18.85 17.25 -14.48
CA ILE A 5 17.67 17.99 -14.03
C ILE A 5 17.36 19.05 -15.07
N VAL A 6 16.09 19.17 -15.42
CA VAL A 6 15.60 20.26 -16.27
C VAL A 6 14.63 21.11 -15.47
N ALA A 7 14.97 22.37 -15.29
CA ALA A 7 14.12 23.34 -14.62
C ALA A 7 13.51 24.29 -15.66
N LEU A 8 12.19 24.40 -15.65
CA LEU A 8 11.39 25.15 -16.63
C LEU A 8 10.61 26.25 -15.92
N GLY A 9 10.55 27.41 -16.55
CA GLY A 9 9.77 28.54 -16.10
C GLY A 9 10.54 29.53 -15.22
N ASN A 10 9.87 30.62 -14.88
CA ASN A 10 10.44 31.76 -14.14
C ASN A 10 9.69 31.98 -12.83
N GLU A 11 10.40 32.01 -11.75
CA GLU A 11 9.89 32.34 -10.42
C GLU A 11 9.87 33.85 -10.13
N GLY A 12 10.25 34.70 -11.10
CA GLY A 12 10.40 36.13 -10.93
C GLY A 12 11.73 36.53 -10.30
N ASP A 13 12.09 37.79 -10.44
CA ASP A 13 13.30 38.37 -9.82
C ASP A 13 13.10 38.54 -8.31
N THR A 14 13.41 37.50 -7.56
CA THR A 14 13.55 37.65 -6.11
C THR A 14 14.90 38.30 -5.84
N PHE A 15 14.89 39.62 -5.67
CA PHE A 15 16.08 40.34 -5.27
C PHE A 15 16.40 40.04 -3.80
N HIS A 16 17.53 39.40 -3.54
CA HIS A 16 18.17 39.49 -2.24
C HIS A 16 18.72 40.90 -2.02
N GLN A 17 18.86 41.32 -0.75
CA GLN A 17 19.42 42.62 -0.34
C GLN A 17 20.77 42.95 -1.01
N ASP A 18 21.45 42.00 -1.62
CA ASP A 18 22.78 42.14 -2.26
C ASP A 18 22.74 42.33 -3.79
N ASN A 19 21.59 42.69 -4.39
CA ASN A 19 21.43 42.92 -5.84
C ASN A 19 21.92 41.80 -6.77
N ARG A 20 22.02 40.57 -6.29
CA ARG A 20 22.36 39.42 -7.13
C ARG A 20 21.09 38.68 -7.52
N PRO A 21 20.90 38.31 -8.82
CA PRO A 21 19.77 37.52 -9.23
C PRO A 21 19.87 36.14 -8.56
N SER A 22 18.94 35.84 -7.66
CA SER A 22 18.90 34.57 -6.93
C SER A 22 17.72 33.75 -7.41
N GLY A 23 17.95 32.86 -8.39
CA GLY A 23 16.96 31.86 -8.78
C GLY A 23 16.94 30.68 -7.83
N LEU A 24 15.80 29.98 -7.79
CA LEU A 24 15.58 28.78 -6.98
C LEU A 24 16.71 27.74 -7.15
N ILE A 25 17.04 27.40 -8.37
CA ILE A 25 18.07 26.39 -8.69
C ILE A 25 19.45 26.82 -8.22
N ARG A 26 19.84 28.06 -8.51
CA ARG A 26 21.15 28.59 -8.11
C ARG A 26 21.29 28.61 -6.59
N THR A 27 20.25 29.07 -5.90
CA THR A 27 20.26 29.12 -4.44
C THR A 27 20.34 27.72 -3.83
N TYR A 28 19.61 26.75 -4.39
CA TYR A 28 19.70 25.34 -3.99
C TYR A 28 21.13 24.78 -4.17
N LEU A 29 21.74 24.97 -5.32
CA LEU A 29 23.09 24.46 -5.60
C LEU A 29 24.15 25.03 -4.64
N GLY A 30 23.99 26.27 -4.20
CA GLY A 30 24.88 26.92 -3.22
C GLY A 30 24.66 26.49 -1.77
N ARG A 31 23.48 25.99 -1.42
CA ARG A 31 23.07 25.75 -0.02
C ARG A 31 22.86 24.27 0.34
N SER A 32 22.68 23.40 -0.65
CA SER A 32 22.40 21.98 -0.37
C SER A 32 23.55 21.29 0.37
N PRO A 33 23.29 20.57 1.46
CA PRO A 33 24.29 19.76 2.14
C PRO A 33 24.74 18.54 1.34
N LEU A 34 23.96 18.07 0.38
CA LEU A 34 24.24 16.88 -0.43
C LEU A 34 24.82 17.19 -1.83
N VAL A 35 24.82 18.47 -2.22
CA VAL A 35 25.33 18.94 -3.49
C VAL A 35 26.44 19.97 -3.27
N SER A 36 27.56 19.85 -3.94
CA SER A 36 28.63 20.86 -3.98
C SER A 36 28.74 21.42 -5.38
N GLY A 37 28.29 22.64 -5.57
CA GLY A 37 28.60 23.45 -6.75
C GLY A 37 29.85 24.29 -6.49
N ASP A 38 30.72 24.39 -7.45
CA ASP A 38 31.79 25.37 -7.45
C ASP A 38 31.21 26.68 -7.98
N GLU A 39 31.30 27.78 -7.24
CA GLU A 39 30.91 29.10 -7.76
C GLU A 39 31.66 29.49 -9.03
N SER A 40 32.87 28.92 -9.24
CA SER A 40 33.67 29.10 -10.43
C SER A 40 33.37 28.13 -11.60
N SER A 41 32.62 27.05 -11.34
CA SER A 41 32.18 26.10 -12.35
C SER A 41 30.71 26.31 -12.78
N LEU A 42 30.10 27.39 -12.37
CA LEU A 42 28.90 27.96 -12.98
C LEU A 42 29.30 28.59 -14.31
N LEU A 43 29.88 27.77 -15.19
CA LEU A 43 30.21 28.19 -16.54
C LEU A 43 28.91 28.35 -17.31
N LEU A 44 28.60 29.60 -17.57
CA LEU A 44 27.89 30.01 -18.77
C LEU A 44 28.59 29.36 -19.96
N ASN A 45 28.15 28.23 -20.41
CA ASN A 45 28.40 27.85 -21.80
C ASN A 45 27.46 28.71 -22.64
N ALA A 46 27.79 29.99 -22.75
CA ALA A 46 27.36 30.84 -23.82
C ALA A 46 27.96 30.26 -25.08
N ALA A 47 27.26 29.34 -25.74
CA ALA A 47 27.53 29.04 -27.12
C ALA A 47 27.35 30.34 -27.91
N SER A 48 28.47 30.89 -28.29
CA SER A 48 28.77 31.94 -29.23
C SER A 48 27.60 32.59 -29.96
N THR A 49 27.63 33.94 -29.90
CA THR A 49 27.20 34.87 -30.93
C THR A 49 25.70 34.92 -31.25
N VAL A 50 25.12 36.03 -30.79
CA VAL A 50 23.90 36.69 -31.30
C VAL A 50 22.54 36.28 -30.78
N ALA A 51 22.37 35.17 -30.08
CA ALA A 51 21.06 34.84 -29.45
C ALA A 51 21.18 34.83 -27.91
N ARG A 52 20.14 35.31 -27.19
CA ARG A 52 20.06 35.15 -25.74
C ARG A 52 20.14 33.66 -25.42
N PRO A 53 20.91 33.25 -24.37
CA PRO A 53 20.98 31.84 -24.00
C PRO A 53 19.60 31.35 -23.60
N VAL A 54 19.11 30.34 -24.29
CA VAL A 54 17.76 29.75 -24.05
C VAL A 54 17.73 29.05 -22.70
N PHE A 55 18.86 28.64 -22.19
CA PHE A 55 18.99 28.02 -20.87
C PHE A 55 20.36 28.24 -20.25
N THR A 56 20.45 28.12 -18.93
CA THR A 56 21.71 28.12 -18.19
C THR A 56 22.03 26.71 -17.75
N GLU A 57 23.23 26.19 -18.10
CA GLU A 57 23.70 24.89 -17.64
C GLU A 57 24.52 25.06 -16.37
N TYR A 58 24.12 24.39 -15.31
CA TYR A 58 24.89 24.27 -14.07
C TYR A 58 25.49 22.88 -13.97
N GLN A 59 26.74 22.78 -13.56
CA GLN A 59 27.41 21.54 -13.25
C GLN A 59 27.83 21.52 -11.78
N ALA A 60 27.45 20.45 -11.08
CA ALA A 60 27.78 20.26 -9.69
C ALA A 60 28.12 18.79 -9.40
N SER A 61 28.61 18.52 -8.19
CA SER A 61 28.78 17.15 -7.69
C SER A 61 27.76 16.87 -6.62
N ALA A 62 26.95 15.84 -6.84
CA ALA A 62 26.01 15.35 -5.84
C ALA A 62 26.56 14.09 -5.16
N PHE A 63 26.22 13.90 -3.90
CA PHE A 63 26.57 12.68 -3.13
C PHE A 63 28.06 12.29 -3.21
N GLY A 64 28.94 13.28 -3.34
CA GLY A 64 30.38 13.13 -3.37
C GLY A 64 31.00 12.81 -4.74
N ASN A 65 30.36 12.00 -5.58
CA ASN A 65 30.95 11.54 -6.84
C ASN A 65 29.98 11.45 -8.03
N VAL A 66 28.76 11.89 -7.87
CA VAL A 66 27.78 11.90 -8.94
C VAL A 66 27.78 13.23 -9.64
N LYS A 67 27.97 13.23 -10.96
CA LYS A 67 27.89 14.46 -11.76
C LYS A 67 26.43 14.89 -11.83
N LEU A 68 26.12 16.10 -11.36
CA LEU A 68 24.83 16.74 -11.48
C LEU A 68 24.90 17.77 -12.61
N VAL A 69 24.00 17.64 -13.56
CA VAL A 69 23.86 18.60 -14.67
C VAL A 69 22.45 19.16 -14.59
N VAL A 70 22.34 20.47 -14.46
CA VAL A 70 21.04 21.15 -14.38
C VAL A 70 20.92 22.15 -15.52
N HIS A 71 19.88 21.98 -16.33
CA HIS A 71 19.50 22.94 -17.35
C HIS A 71 18.36 23.81 -16.80
N ASP A 72 18.65 25.08 -16.55
CA ASP A 72 17.69 26.04 -16.06
C ASP A 72 17.19 26.92 -17.21
N CYS A 73 15.94 26.74 -17.58
CA CYS A 73 15.27 27.38 -18.71
C CYS A 73 14.24 28.39 -18.16
N PRO A 74 14.61 29.64 -17.94
CA PRO A 74 13.71 30.65 -17.35
C PRO A 74 12.64 31.11 -18.34
N VAL A 75 12.82 30.84 -19.62
CA VAL A 75 11.91 31.26 -20.68
C VAL A 75 11.37 30.04 -21.40
N TRP A 76 10.11 30.07 -21.73
CA TRP A 76 9.42 28.97 -22.44
C TRP A 76 9.72 28.93 -23.94
N ASP A 77 10.37 29.94 -24.48
CA ASP A 77 10.76 30.05 -25.92
C ASP A 77 11.54 28.85 -26.44
N ILE A 78 12.12 28.03 -25.56
CA ILE A 78 12.77 26.78 -25.93
C ILE A 78 11.82 25.81 -26.65
N PHE A 79 10.52 25.89 -26.39
CA PHE A 79 9.51 25.07 -27.04
C PHE A 79 9.09 25.63 -28.40
N ASP A 80 9.23 26.93 -28.60
CA ASP A 80 8.83 27.62 -29.83
C ASP A 80 9.95 27.66 -30.85
N SER A 81 11.23 27.78 -30.39
CA SER A 81 12.37 27.96 -31.25
C SER A 81 12.97 26.66 -31.80
N ASP A 82 12.98 25.58 -31.02
CA ASP A 82 13.51 24.27 -31.43
C ASP A 82 12.86 23.13 -30.67
N TRP A 83 11.75 22.64 -31.21
CA TRP A 83 11.01 21.47 -30.71
C TRP A 83 11.88 20.23 -30.53
N TYR A 84 12.87 20.01 -31.42
CA TYR A 84 13.70 18.83 -31.37
C TYR A 84 14.67 18.89 -30.17
N THR A 85 15.28 20.04 -29.92
CA THR A 85 16.16 20.25 -28.76
C THR A 85 15.39 20.17 -27.45
N SER A 86 14.21 20.79 -27.36
CA SER A 86 13.38 20.76 -26.15
C SER A 86 12.91 19.34 -25.81
N ARG A 87 12.49 18.57 -26.83
CA ARG A 87 12.07 17.17 -26.64
C ARG A 87 13.22 16.29 -26.19
N ASN A 88 14.42 16.47 -26.74
CA ASN A 88 15.62 15.72 -26.32
C ASN A 88 16.06 16.10 -24.91
N LEU A 89 15.96 17.37 -24.56
CA LEU A 89 16.27 17.86 -23.22
C LEU A 89 15.35 17.22 -22.18
N ILE A 90 14.03 17.27 -22.40
CA ILE A 90 13.03 16.67 -21.51
C ILE A 90 13.16 15.15 -21.49
N GLY A 91 13.30 14.52 -22.66
CA GLY A 91 13.44 13.06 -22.76
C GLY A 91 14.70 12.50 -22.12
N GLY A 92 15.75 13.31 -21.99
CA GLY A 92 17.01 12.97 -21.31
C GLY A 92 17.06 13.33 -19.83
N ALA A 93 16.02 13.99 -19.30
CA ALA A 93 15.96 14.39 -17.90
C ALA A 93 15.69 13.20 -16.98
N ASP A 94 16.31 13.21 -15.82
CA ASP A 94 16.00 12.30 -14.71
C ASP A 94 14.96 12.90 -13.75
N ILE A 95 14.89 14.24 -13.70
CA ILE A 95 13.95 15.00 -12.89
C ILE A 95 13.57 16.27 -13.64
N ILE A 96 12.31 16.66 -13.59
CA ILE A 96 11.82 17.92 -14.15
C ILE A 96 11.32 18.79 -13.00
N VAL A 97 11.72 20.06 -13.01
CA VAL A 97 11.22 21.08 -12.08
C VAL A 97 10.49 22.14 -12.89
N ILE A 98 9.22 22.36 -12.61
CA ILE A 98 8.42 23.46 -13.17
C ILE A 98 8.28 24.51 -12.07
N LYS A 99 8.72 25.74 -12.33
CA LYS A 99 8.70 26.83 -11.37
C LYS A 99 7.93 28.02 -11.91
N TYR A 100 7.17 28.67 -11.04
CA TYR A 100 6.43 29.88 -11.38
C TYR A 100 6.26 30.78 -10.16
N ASN A 101 6.04 32.08 -10.42
CA ASN A 101 5.71 33.04 -9.39
C ASN A 101 4.21 32.99 -9.09
N VAL A 102 3.83 32.89 -7.81
CA VAL A 102 2.42 32.86 -7.41
C VAL A 102 1.68 34.17 -7.74
N ASN A 103 2.39 35.28 -7.93
CA ASN A 103 1.82 36.59 -8.28
C ASN A 103 1.79 36.85 -9.79
N ASP A 104 2.23 35.90 -10.64
CA ASP A 104 2.18 36.01 -12.08
C ASP A 104 1.17 35.01 -12.67
N LYS A 105 -0.09 35.36 -12.58
CA LYS A 105 -1.19 34.53 -13.05
C LYS A 105 -1.21 34.39 -14.58
N PHE A 106 -0.78 35.44 -15.28
CA PHE A 106 -0.75 35.43 -16.74
C PHE A 106 0.23 34.37 -17.28
N SER A 107 1.48 34.42 -16.81
CA SER A 107 2.49 33.43 -17.19
C SER A 107 2.09 32.00 -16.77
N PHE A 108 1.41 31.86 -15.63
CA PHE A 108 0.93 30.55 -15.20
C PHE A 108 -0.11 29.95 -16.15
N HIS A 109 -1.08 30.75 -16.64
CA HIS A 109 -2.06 30.29 -17.60
C HIS A 109 -1.44 29.98 -18.96
N GLU A 110 -0.51 30.83 -19.41
CA GLU A 110 0.23 30.55 -20.64
C GLU A 110 0.98 29.21 -20.57
N VAL A 111 1.65 28.95 -19.45
CA VAL A 111 2.33 27.67 -19.21
C VAL A 111 1.34 26.51 -19.21
N LYS A 112 0.22 26.65 -18.50
CA LYS A 112 -0.80 25.61 -18.39
C LYS A 112 -1.41 25.23 -19.74
N ASP A 113 -1.75 26.23 -20.53
CA ASP A 113 -2.51 26.02 -21.77
C ASP A 113 -1.63 25.62 -22.95
N ASN A 114 -0.41 26.19 -23.06
CA ASN A 114 0.46 26.01 -24.22
C ASN A 114 1.54 24.96 -24.00
N TYR A 115 2.21 24.96 -22.84
CA TYR A 115 3.43 24.14 -22.64
C TYR A 115 3.17 22.84 -21.88
N ILE A 116 2.24 22.81 -20.94
CA ILE A 116 1.94 21.58 -20.19
C ILE A 116 1.47 20.42 -21.09
N PRO A 117 0.61 20.61 -22.11
CA PRO A 117 0.25 19.53 -23.02
C PRO A 117 1.44 18.94 -23.79
N VAL A 118 2.42 19.79 -24.09
CA VAL A 118 3.65 19.40 -24.79
C VAL A 118 4.57 18.60 -23.87
N ILE A 119 4.80 19.10 -22.67
CA ILE A 119 5.57 18.42 -21.63
C ILE A 119 4.96 17.05 -21.33
N LYS A 120 3.65 16.98 -21.14
CA LYS A 120 2.93 15.75 -20.84
C LYS A 120 3.13 14.66 -21.90
N ARG A 121 3.22 15.03 -23.18
CA ARG A 121 3.51 14.08 -24.27
C ARG A 121 4.95 13.58 -24.26
N ALA A 122 5.90 14.38 -23.74
CA ALA A 122 7.30 14.02 -23.67
C ALA A 122 7.69 13.32 -22.36
N LEU A 123 6.81 13.35 -21.35
CA LEU A 123 7.03 12.75 -20.04
C LEU A 123 6.97 11.22 -20.11
N ASN A 124 8.11 10.59 -19.95
CA ASN A 124 8.22 9.15 -19.73
C ASN A 124 8.45 8.92 -18.23
N SER A 125 7.47 8.64 -17.43
CA SER A 125 7.59 8.25 -16.01
C SER A 125 8.60 9.05 -15.14
N VAL A 126 9.14 10.14 -15.64
CA VAL A 126 10.11 11.01 -14.96
C VAL A 126 9.40 11.78 -13.85
N PRO A 127 9.94 11.85 -12.61
CA PRO A 127 9.35 12.64 -11.54
C PRO A 127 9.35 14.13 -11.89
N VAL A 128 8.24 14.78 -11.62
CA VAL A 128 8.04 16.22 -11.85
C VAL A 128 7.78 16.90 -10.51
N ILE A 129 8.47 18.01 -10.27
CA ILE A 129 8.24 18.90 -9.11
C ILE A 129 7.64 20.20 -9.67
N ILE A 130 6.56 20.66 -9.10
CA ILE A 130 6.01 21.99 -9.34
C ILE A 130 6.33 22.86 -8.12
N ALA A 131 7.12 23.91 -8.33
CA ALA A 131 7.52 24.86 -7.32
C ALA A 131 6.79 26.20 -7.55
N ALA A 132 5.80 26.47 -6.70
CA ALA A 132 5.12 27.77 -6.63
C ALA A 132 5.91 28.69 -5.69
N VAL A 133 6.49 29.76 -6.21
CA VAL A 133 7.41 30.63 -5.46
C VAL A 133 6.78 31.98 -5.16
N GLY A 134 6.92 32.43 -3.94
CA GLY A 134 6.48 33.74 -3.48
C GLY A 134 5.32 33.71 -2.50
N THR A 135 5.09 34.86 -1.86
CA THR A 135 3.93 35.06 -0.99
C THR A 135 2.85 35.78 -1.79
N ARG A 136 1.64 35.27 -1.75
CA ARG A 136 0.51 35.89 -2.47
C ARG A 136 0.25 37.30 -1.91
N GLN A 137 0.25 38.27 -2.81
CA GLN A 137 -0.12 39.64 -2.51
C GLN A 137 -1.64 39.74 -2.69
N ASN A 138 -2.35 40.22 -1.68
CA ASN A 138 -3.80 40.40 -1.67
C ASN A 138 -4.59 39.07 -1.66
N GLU A 139 -4.30 38.16 -0.73
CA GLU A 139 -5.30 37.18 -0.30
C GLU A 139 -6.42 37.94 0.45
N GLU A 140 -7.34 38.54 -0.31
CA GLU A 140 -8.64 38.89 0.23
C GLU A 140 -9.30 37.61 0.68
N LEU A 141 -9.88 37.60 1.88
CA LEU A 141 -10.62 36.49 2.44
C LEU A 141 -11.51 35.88 1.37
N PRO A 142 -11.51 34.54 1.20
CA PRO A 142 -12.26 33.90 0.12
C PRO A 142 -13.71 34.32 0.20
N CYS A 143 -14.16 35.06 -0.81
CA CYS A 143 -15.57 35.43 -0.96
C CYS A 143 -16.37 34.14 -1.18
N THR A 144 -17.29 33.82 -0.28
CA THR A 144 -18.19 32.67 -0.39
C THR A 144 -19.32 32.87 -1.40
N CYS A 145 -19.32 34.00 -2.13
CA CYS A 145 -20.29 34.34 -3.14
C CYS A 145 -20.10 33.47 -4.41
N PRO A 146 -21.14 32.78 -4.92
CA PRO A 146 -21.05 31.98 -6.14
C PRO A 146 -20.63 32.76 -7.40
N LEU A 147 -20.80 34.11 -7.38
CA LEU A 147 -20.42 35.00 -8.48
C LEU A 147 -18.93 35.40 -8.42
N CYS A 148 -18.25 35.22 -7.30
CA CYS A 148 -16.84 35.53 -7.12
C CYS A 148 -15.89 34.36 -7.49
N THR A 149 -16.39 33.22 -7.90
CA THR A 149 -15.60 32.08 -8.39
C THR A 149 -15.00 32.32 -9.78
N SER A 150 -15.29 33.45 -10.41
CA SER A 150 -14.67 33.84 -11.67
C SER A 150 -13.30 34.50 -11.39
N ASP A 151 -12.27 33.92 -11.83
CA ASP A 151 -10.95 34.31 -12.40
C ASP A 151 -10.39 35.75 -12.14
N ARG A 152 -10.83 36.47 -11.12
CA ARG A 152 -10.47 37.87 -10.89
C ARG A 152 -9.29 38.10 -9.95
N GLY A 153 -8.67 37.05 -9.43
CA GLY A 153 -7.48 37.21 -8.58
C GLY A 153 -6.23 37.50 -9.43
N SER A 154 -5.38 38.41 -8.98
CA SER A 154 -4.08 38.67 -9.58
C SER A 154 -3.05 37.55 -9.31
N CYS A 155 -3.34 36.65 -8.37
CA CYS A 155 -2.46 35.60 -7.93
C CYS A 155 -2.98 34.20 -8.33
N VAL A 156 -2.06 33.25 -8.50
CA VAL A 156 -2.36 31.83 -8.65
C VAL A 156 -2.75 31.23 -7.30
N SER A 157 -3.92 30.64 -7.21
CA SER A 157 -4.37 29.98 -5.98
C SER A 157 -3.66 28.65 -5.76
N THR A 158 -3.58 28.21 -4.51
CA THR A 158 -3.07 26.88 -4.15
C THR A 158 -3.84 25.77 -4.85
N THR A 159 -5.15 25.93 -5.01
CA THR A 159 -6.01 24.97 -5.69
C THR A 159 -5.68 24.81 -7.17
N GLU A 160 -5.38 25.92 -7.88
CA GLU A 160 -4.93 25.88 -9.29
C GLU A 160 -3.58 25.17 -9.44
N GLY A 161 -2.63 25.43 -8.53
CA GLY A 161 -1.34 24.76 -8.50
C GLY A 161 -1.46 23.25 -8.21
N ILE A 162 -2.28 22.87 -7.26
CA ILE A 162 -2.56 21.44 -6.94
C ILE A 162 -3.27 20.77 -8.11
N GLN A 163 -4.19 21.45 -8.79
CA GLN A 163 -4.87 20.91 -9.96
C GLN A 163 -3.88 20.61 -11.08
N LEU A 164 -2.97 21.53 -11.37
CA LEU A 164 -1.91 21.35 -12.35
C LEU A 164 -1.00 20.16 -11.97
N ALA A 165 -0.65 20.04 -10.70
CA ALA A 165 0.15 18.93 -10.21
C ALA A 165 -0.56 17.58 -10.39
N LYS A 166 -1.85 17.50 -10.12
CA LYS A 166 -2.66 16.29 -10.36
C LYS A 166 -2.70 15.92 -11.86
N GLU A 167 -2.86 16.89 -12.74
CA GLU A 167 -2.88 16.65 -14.20
C GLU A 167 -1.56 16.06 -14.73
N LEU A 168 -0.43 16.47 -14.14
CA LEU A 168 0.91 15.99 -14.51
C LEU A 168 1.36 14.77 -13.71
N GLY A 169 0.68 14.40 -12.64
CA GLY A 169 1.18 13.45 -11.65
C GLY A 169 2.45 13.97 -10.96
N ALA A 170 2.52 15.27 -10.69
CA ALA A 170 3.67 15.97 -10.14
C ALA A 170 3.55 16.16 -8.63
N THR A 171 4.68 16.39 -7.97
CA THR A 171 4.75 16.83 -6.57
C THR A 171 4.62 18.34 -6.50
N TYR A 172 3.67 18.86 -5.74
CA TYR A 172 3.43 20.29 -5.59
C TYR A 172 4.11 20.84 -4.32
N LEU A 173 4.86 21.92 -4.46
CA LEU A 173 5.54 22.60 -3.37
C LEU A 173 5.24 24.10 -3.42
N GLU A 174 4.84 24.67 -2.27
CA GLU A 174 4.74 26.12 -2.09
C GLU A 174 5.95 26.64 -1.32
N LEU A 175 6.68 27.56 -1.94
CA LEU A 175 7.88 28.16 -1.40
C LEU A 175 7.63 29.64 -1.17
N HIS A 176 7.23 29.99 0.05
CA HIS A 176 6.88 31.40 0.39
C HIS A 176 8.09 32.34 0.30
N SER A 177 9.29 31.79 0.45
CA SER A 177 10.54 32.52 0.31
C SER A 177 11.65 31.61 -0.20
N LEU A 178 12.76 32.19 -0.64
CA LEU A 178 13.97 31.46 -1.05
C LEU A 178 15.00 31.38 0.10
N ASP A 179 14.53 31.17 1.32
CA ASP A 179 15.38 31.03 2.51
C ASP A 179 15.90 29.59 2.70
N ASP A 180 16.73 29.38 3.71
CA ASP A 180 17.35 28.08 3.99
C ASP A 180 16.34 26.99 4.34
N PHE A 181 15.20 27.36 4.91
CA PHE A 181 14.17 26.38 5.24
C PHE A 181 13.49 25.87 3.97
N TYR A 182 12.95 26.77 3.15
CA TYR A 182 12.21 26.37 1.95
C TYR A 182 13.11 25.73 0.90
N ILE A 183 14.33 26.26 0.72
CA ILE A 183 15.25 25.71 -0.29
C ILE A 183 15.98 24.48 0.23
N GLY A 184 16.63 24.58 1.39
CA GLY A 184 17.49 23.52 1.90
C GLY A 184 16.74 22.31 2.42
N LYS A 185 15.64 22.52 3.15
CA LYS A 185 14.87 21.42 3.74
C LYS A 185 13.68 21.00 2.89
N TYR A 186 12.88 21.96 2.44
CA TYR A 186 11.61 21.63 1.79
C TYR A 186 11.80 21.27 0.32
N PHE A 187 12.25 22.17 -0.52
CA PHE A 187 12.53 21.89 -1.94
C PHE A 187 13.72 20.93 -2.09
N GLY A 188 14.82 21.20 -1.39
CA GLY A 188 16.03 20.40 -1.46
C GLY A 188 15.79 18.95 -1.04
N GLY A 189 15.04 18.71 0.03
CA GLY A 189 14.73 17.35 0.48
C GLY A 189 13.94 16.54 -0.55
N VAL A 190 12.93 17.13 -1.21
CA VAL A 190 12.16 16.45 -2.28
C VAL A 190 13.05 16.19 -3.50
N LEU A 191 13.82 17.19 -3.93
CA LEU A 191 14.71 17.05 -5.07
C LEU A 191 15.78 15.98 -4.83
N GLU A 192 16.42 16.00 -3.67
CA GLU A 192 17.43 15.03 -3.27
C GLU A 192 16.86 13.61 -3.15
N TYR A 193 15.64 13.47 -2.65
CA TYR A 193 14.93 12.19 -2.64
C TYR A 193 14.79 11.63 -4.07
N PHE A 194 14.32 12.42 -5.03
CA PHE A 194 14.20 11.98 -6.41
C PHE A 194 15.54 11.70 -7.08
N MET A 195 16.58 12.48 -6.76
CA MET A 195 17.93 12.21 -7.24
C MET A 195 18.45 10.84 -6.76
N ILE A 196 18.19 10.49 -5.50
CA ILE A 196 18.57 9.19 -4.95
C ILE A 196 17.79 8.05 -5.63
N GLN A 197 16.50 8.23 -5.87
CA GLN A 197 15.69 7.24 -6.59
C GLN A 197 16.22 7.02 -8.03
N ALA A 198 16.54 8.09 -8.75
CA ALA A 198 17.13 8.01 -10.08
C ALA A 198 18.49 7.28 -10.07
N LEU A 199 19.32 7.51 -9.05
CA LEU A 199 20.59 6.78 -8.87
C LEU A 199 20.37 5.30 -8.63
N ASN A 200 19.42 4.92 -7.79
CA ASN A 200 19.10 3.53 -7.49
C ASN A 200 18.62 2.78 -8.74
N GLN A 201 17.81 3.41 -9.58
CA GLN A 201 17.38 2.85 -10.87
C GLN A 201 18.59 2.65 -11.81
N LYS A 202 19.44 3.67 -11.97
CA LYS A 202 20.65 3.59 -12.82
C LYS A 202 21.70 2.60 -12.31
N THR A 203 21.79 2.36 -11.00
CA THR A 203 22.73 1.37 -10.44
C THR A 203 22.24 -0.04 -10.64
N SER A 204 20.96 -0.31 -10.49
CA SER A 204 20.39 -1.65 -10.73
C SER A 204 20.59 -2.11 -12.18
N GLU A 205 20.55 -1.20 -13.13
CA GLU A 205 20.81 -1.49 -14.55
C GLU A 205 22.30 -1.74 -14.84
N LYS A 206 23.22 -1.08 -14.12
CA LYS A 206 24.67 -1.16 -14.35
C LYS A 206 25.38 -2.27 -13.58
N MET A 207 24.84 -2.80 -12.50
CA MET A 207 25.46 -3.91 -11.74
C MET A 207 25.62 -5.19 -12.56
N LYS A 208 24.93 -5.33 -13.70
CA LYS A 208 25.13 -6.43 -14.64
C LYS A 208 26.43 -6.35 -15.45
N LYS A 209 27.25 -5.30 -15.38
CA LYS A 209 28.34 -5.07 -16.37
C LYS A 209 29.65 -4.49 -15.88
N ARG A 210 30.13 -4.55 -14.62
CA ARG A 210 31.53 -4.06 -14.38
C ARG A 210 32.26 -4.70 -13.20
N LYS A 211 33.41 -5.37 -13.55
CA LYS A 211 34.60 -5.48 -12.70
C LYS A 211 35.36 -4.15 -12.82
N MET A 212 35.69 -3.51 -11.71
CA MET A 212 36.40 -2.22 -11.68
C MET A 212 37.94 -2.40 -11.56
N SER A 213 38.67 -1.59 -12.33
CA SER A 213 40.10 -1.40 -12.18
C SER A 213 40.41 -0.35 -11.10
N ASN A 214 41.40 -0.64 -10.27
CA ASN A 214 41.88 0.23 -9.19
C ASN A 214 43.07 1.07 -9.66
N SER A 215 42.98 2.42 -9.41
CA SER A 215 44.13 3.19 -8.91
C SER A 215 43.76 4.65 -8.67
N PHE A 216 43.62 5.02 -7.40
CA PHE A 216 43.58 6.43 -7.01
C PHE A 216 44.35 6.62 -5.70
N HIS A 217 45.38 7.48 -5.72
CA HIS A 217 46.04 7.98 -4.52
C HIS A 217 45.32 9.26 -4.05
N GLY A 218 44.49 9.13 -3.02
CA GLY A 218 43.76 10.24 -2.39
C GLY A 218 42.59 9.76 -1.51
N ILE A 219 42.05 10.66 -0.71
CA ILE A 219 40.83 10.38 0.05
C ILE A 219 39.70 10.13 -0.96
N ARG A 220 39.07 8.96 -0.88
CA ARG A 220 37.93 8.60 -1.75
C ARG A 220 36.67 9.33 -1.34
N PRO A 221 35.81 9.75 -2.28
CA PRO A 221 34.50 10.27 -1.95
C PRO A 221 33.72 9.19 -1.20
N PRO A 222 32.98 9.57 -0.14
CA PRO A 222 32.13 8.64 0.56
C PRO A 222 31.10 8.05 -0.41
N GLN A 223 30.85 6.74 -0.29
CA GLN A 223 29.82 6.07 -1.08
C GLN A 223 28.52 6.10 -0.30
N LEU A 224 27.45 6.46 -0.99
CA LEU A 224 26.12 6.37 -0.40
C LEU A 224 25.77 4.89 -0.21
N GLU A 225 25.63 4.47 1.04
CA GLU A 225 25.21 3.12 1.41
C GLU A 225 23.76 2.91 1.02
N GLN A 226 23.37 1.65 0.82
CA GLN A 226 21.98 1.32 0.62
C GLN A 226 21.20 1.50 1.94
N PRO A 227 19.92 1.88 1.89
CA PRO A 227 19.11 1.95 3.09
C PRO A 227 19.04 0.60 3.79
N GLU A 228 18.84 0.63 5.11
CA GLU A 228 18.63 -0.59 5.88
C GLU A 228 17.48 -1.41 5.29
N LYS A 229 17.62 -2.72 5.36
CA LYS A 229 16.55 -3.61 4.89
C LYS A 229 15.32 -3.45 5.79
N MET A 230 14.19 -3.21 5.17
CA MET A 230 12.92 -3.16 5.86
C MET A 230 12.63 -4.50 6.56
N PRO A 231 12.02 -4.48 7.75
CA PRO A 231 11.53 -5.70 8.39
C PRO A 231 10.63 -6.48 7.43
N VAL A 232 10.91 -7.78 7.28
CA VAL A 232 10.10 -8.67 6.44
C VAL A 232 9.05 -9.32 7.31
N LEU A 233 7.79 -8.94 7.11
CA LEU A 233 6.67 -9.63 7.71
C LEU A 233 6.33 -10.86 6.89
N LYS A 234 6.19 -12.00 7.58
CA LYS A 234 5.69 -13.23 6.97
C LYS A 234 4.30 -13.47 7.50
N ALA A 235 3.37 -13.79 6.61
CA ALA A 235 2.06 -14.26 7.04
C ALA A 235 2.25 -15.52 7.88
N GLU A 236 1.62 -15.55 9.06
CA GLU A 236 1.59 -16.75 9.87
C GLU A 236 0.97 -17.92 9.09
N ALA A 237 1.42 -19.12 9.36
CA ALA A 237 0.83 -20.31 8.78
C ALA A 237 -0.67 -20.36 9.09
N SER A 238 -1.46 -20.85 8.13
CA SER A 238 -2.90 -20.94 8.34
C SER A 238 -3.22 -22.00 9.39
N HIS A 239 -3.77 -21.60 10.51
CA HIS A 239 -4.35 -22.48 11.52
C HIS A 239 -5.82 -22.81 11.22
N TYR A 240 -6.29 -22.50 10.01
CA TYR A 240 -7.70 -22.58 9.60
C TYR A 240 -8.39 -23.90 9.96
N ASN A 241 -7.72 -25.05 9.75
CA ASN A 241 -8.29 -26.35 10.08
C ASN A 241 -8.41 -26.58 11.58
N SER A 242 -7.40 -26.14 12.34
CA SER A 242 -7.42 -26.20 13.81
C SER A 242 -8.50 -25.30 14.37
N ASP A 243 -8.61 -24.08 13.82
CA ASP A 243 -9.59 -23.10 14.28
C ASP A 243 -11.02 -23.52 13.92
N LEU A 244 -11.22 -24.08 12.73
CA LEU A 244 -12.53 -24.61 12.32
C LEU A 244 -12.95 -25.80 13.20
N ASN A 245 -12.00 -26.69 13.52
CA ASN A 245 -12.27 -27.81 14.43
C ASN A 245 -12.58 -27.33 15.86
N ASN A 246 -11.81 -26.34 16.35
CA ASN A 246 -12.06 -25.71 17.65
C ASN A 246 -13.44 -25.03 17.69
N LEU A 247 -13.90 -24.44 16.60
CA LEU A 247 -15.21 -23.81 16.50
C LEU A 247 -16.35 -24.80 16.82
N LEU A 248 -16.22 -26.07 16.38
CA LEU A 248 -17.18 -27.12 16.73
C LEU A 248 -17.18 -27.44 18.23
N PHE A 249 -16.01 -27.48 18.87
CA PHE A 249 -15.90 -27.87 20.28
C PHE A 249 -16.17 -26.73 21.26
N CYS A 250 -15.86 -25.50 20.89
CA CYS A 250 -16.05 -24.35 21.78
C CYS A 250 -17.49 -23.83 21.80
N CYS A 251 -18.38 -24.35 20.96
CA CYS A 251 -19.79 -23.98 20.88
C CYS A 251 -20.03 -22.46 20.80
N GLN A 252 -19.12 -21.71 20.17
CA GLN A 252 -19.25 -20.27 19.99
C GLN A 252 -20.03 -19.96 18.71
N CYS A 253 -20.89 -18.95 18.75
CA CYS A 253 -21.68 -18.50 17.60
C CYS A 253 -22.54 -19.61 16.97
N VAL A 254 -23.01 -20.54 17.78
CA VAL A 254 -23.92 -21.62 17.34
C VAL A 254 -25.22 -21.05 16.84
N ASP A 255 -25.62 -21.42 15.63
CA ASP A 255 -26.87 -20.98 15.01
C ASP A 255 -27.78 -22.13 14.58
N VAL A 256 -27.36 -23.39 14.83
CA VAL A 256 -28.17 -24.60 14.63
C VAL A 256 -27.86 -25.66 15.68
N ILE A 257 -28.90 -26.27 16.23
CA ILE A 257 -28.81 -27.38 17.21
C ILE A 257 -29.59 -28.57 16.67
N PHE A 258 -28.93 -29.74 16.66
CA PHE A 258 -29.53 -31.00 16.22
C PHE A 258 -30.04 -31.80 17.44
N TYR A 259 -31.25 -32.31 17.32
CA TYR A 259 -31.92 -33.12 18.30
C TYR A 259 -32.20 -34.52 17.76
N ASN A 260 -32.18 -35.53 18.64
CA ASN A 260 -32.61 -36.87 18.28
C ASN A 260 -34.17 -36.94 18.23
N PRO A 261 -34.75 -38.09 17.79
CA PRO A 261 -36.20 -38.25 17.77
C PRO A 261 -36.87 -38.09 19.15
N ASP A 262 -36.12 -38.36 20.24
CA ASP A 262 -36.60 -38.20 21.63
C ASP A 262 -36.47 -36.76 22.15
N LEU A 263 -36.12 -35.83 21.29
CA LEU A 263 -35.94 -34.41 21.59
C LEU A 263 -34.76 -34.12 22.55
N LYS A 264 -33.80 -35.02 22.66
CA LYS A 264 -32.53 -34.75 23.35
C LYS A 264 -31.54 -34.11 22.41
N GLU A 265 -30.83 -33.11 22.90
CA GLU A 265 -29.79 -32.45 22.18
C GLU A 265 -28.66 -33.42 21.87
N VAL A 266 -28.16 -33.40 20.63
CA VAL A 266 -27.11 -34.28 20.13
C VAL A 266 -25.81 -33.49 19.86
N VAL A 267 -25.91 -32.39 19.11
CA VAL A 267 -24.76 -31.59 18.71
C VAL A 267 -25.18 -30.21 18.24
N GLU A 268 -24.33 -29.24 18.54
CA GLU A 268 -24.41 -27.88 18.08
C GLU A 268 -23.52 -27.66 16.86
N ALA A 269 -23.92 -26.75 15.94
CA ALA A 269 -23.19 -26.51 14.72
C ALA A 269 -23.45 -25.11 14.14
N HIS A 270 -22.82 -24.83 12.98
CA HIS A 270 -22.87 -23.55 12.29
C HIS A 270 -23.41 -23.73 10.87
N LYS A 271 -24.53 -23.05 10.54
CA LYS A 271 -25.19 -23.18 9.22
C LYS A 271 -24.25 -22.89 8.06
N ILE A 272 -23.41 -21.86 8.19
CA ILE A 272 -22.47 -21.47 7.12
C ILE A 272 -21.47 -22.59 6.79
N VAL A 273 -20.95 -23.28 7.81
CA VAL A 273 -20.01 -24.39 7.63
C VAL A 273 -20.71 -25.57 6.95
N LEU A 274 -21.90 -25.92 7.43
CA LEU A 274 -22.70 -27.01 6.87
C LEU A 274 -23.13 -26.73 5.43
N CYS A 275 -23.60 -25.53 5.15
CA CYS A 275 -23.98 -25.10 3.80
C CYS A 275 -22.79 -25.04 2.82
N ALA A 276 -21.59 -24.70 3.31
CA ALA A 276 -20.40 -24.70 2.47
C ALA A 276 -20.03 -26.09 1.93
N VAL A 277 -20.38 -27.15 2.67
CA VAL A 277 -20.02 -28.53 2.34
C VAL A 277 -21.16 -29.28 1.66
N SER A 278 -22.41 -28.94 1.94
CA SER A 278 -23.53 -29.81 1.58
C SER A 278 -24.74 -29.07 1.01
N HIS A 279 -25.21 -29.53 -0.15
CA HIS A 279 -26.49 -29.08 -0.71
C HIS A 279 -27.71 -29.53 0.11
N VAL A 280 -27.61 -30.64 0.84
CA VAL A 280 -28.63 -31.09 1.76
C VAL A 280 -28.88 -30.02 2.83
N PHE A 281 -27.81 -29.45 3.40
CA PHE A 281 -27.90 -28.37 4.37
C PHE A 281 -28.29 -27.02 3.74
N MET A 282 -27.85 -26.74 2.50
CA MET A 282 -28.34 -25.56 1.77
C MET A 282 -29.86 -25.58 1.57
N LEU A 283 -30.41 -26.77 1.29
CA LEU A 283 -31.85 -26.96 1.14
C LEU A 283 -32.55 -26.88 2.49
N LEU A 284 -32.02 -27.55 3.52
CA LEU A 284 -32.56 -27.55 4.88
C LEU A 284 -32.71 -26.13 5.47
N PHE A 285 -31.71 -25.27 5.24
CA PHE A 285 -31.69 -23.90 5.77
C PHE A 285 -32.25 -22.85 4.78
N ASN A 286 -32.90 -23.28 3.70
CA ASN A 286 -33.49 -22.41 2.68
C ASN A 286 -32.49 -21.46 1.99
N VAL A 287 -31.21 -21.81 1.92
CA VAL A 287 -30.18 -21.08 1.15
C VAL A 287 -30.35 -21.32 -0.35
N LYS A 288 -30.84 -22.51 -0.71
CA LYS A 288 -31.27 -22.87 -2.08
C LYS A 288 -32.69 -23.39 -2.07
N SER A 289 -33.39 -23.11 -3.16
CA SER A 289 -34.74 -23.65 -3.41
C SER A 289 -34.65 -25.10 -3.96
N PRO A 290 -35.67 -25.94 -3.72
CA PRO A 290 -35.76 -27.24 -4.36
C PRO A 290 -35.69 -27.19 -5.89
N THR A 291 -36.14 -26.09 -6.48
CA THR A 291 -36.09 -25.85 -7.95
C THR A 291 -34.67 -25.62 -8.46
N ASP A 292 -33.75 -25.21 -7.60
CA ASP A 292 -32.35 -24.93 -7.95
C ASP A 292 -31.47 -26.19 -7.89
N ILE A 293 -32.02 -27.32 -7.42
CA ILE A 293 -31.30 -28.58 -7.22
C ILE A 293 -31.84 -29.62 -8.21
N GLN A 294 -30.98 -30.00 -9.14
CA GLN A 294 -31.33 -30.99 -10.17
C GLN A 294 -31.34 -32.44 -9.63
N ASP A 295 -30.63 -32.72 -8.54
CA ASP A 295 -30.50 -34.07 -7.97
C ASP A 295 -31.65 -34.38 -6.99
N SER A 296 -32.62 -35.15 -7.42
CA SER A 296 -33.75 -35.59 -6.61
C SER A 296 -33.35 -36.37 -5.34
N SER A 297 -32.16 -36.99 -5.35
CA SER A 297 -31.65 -37.71 -4.17
C SER A 297 -31.38 -36.78 -3.00
N ILE A 298 -30.92 -35.56 -3.26
CA ILE A 298 -30.66 -34.52 -2.23
C ILE A 298 -31.97 -34.09 -1.56
N ILE A 299 -33.01 -33.87 -2.37
CA ILE A 299 -34.33 -33.43 -1.85
C ILE A 299 -34.90 -34.53 -0.95
N ARG A 300 -34.87 -35.80 -1.43
CA ARG A 300 -35.35 -36.94 -0.66
C ARG A 300 -34.55 -37.10 0.65
N THR A 301 -33.22 -37.13 0.58
CA THR A 301 -32.36 -37.27 1.76
C THR A 301 -32.62 -36.18 2.78
N THR A 302 -32.83 -34.91 2.35
CA THR A 302 -33.14 -33.81 3.26
C THR A 302 -34.47 -34.05 3.98
N GLN A 303 -35.51 -34.48 3.25
CA GLN A 303 -36.84 -34.72 3.81
C GLN A 303 -36.88 -35.97 4.72
N ASP A 304 -36.11 -37.00 4.38
CA ASP A 304 -36.06 -38.25 5.13
C ASP A 304 -35.26 -38.12 6.43
N LEU A 305 -34.20 -37.30 6.43
CA LEU A 305 -33.30 -37.18 7.57
C LEU A 305 -33.69 -36.07 8.55
N PHE A 306 -34.19 -34.93 8.06
CA PHE A 306 -34.28 -33.72 8.87
C PHE A 306 -35.70 -33.14 8.93
N ALA A 307 -36.07 -32.56 10.09
CA ALA A 307 -37.24 -31.72 10.25
C ALA A 307 -36.86 -30.49 11.07
N ILE A 308 -37.32 -29.31 10.65
CA ILE A 308 -37.16 -28.08 11.41
C ILE A 308 -38.27 -28.01 12.44
N ASN A 309 -37.89 -27.88 13.72
CA ASN A 309 -38.86 -27.64 14.79
C ASN A 309 -39.04 -26.12 14.97
N ARG A 310 -40.29 -25.67 14.80
CA ARG A 310 -40.72 -24.28 14.97
C ARG A 310 -41.45 -24.01 16.27
N ASP A 311 -41.66 -25.03 17.12
CA ASP A 311 -42.41 -24.90 18.35
C ASP A 311 -41.61 -24.09 19.39
N THR A 312 -42.21 -23.03 19.89
CA THR A 312 -41.62 -22.12 20.88
C THR A 312 -41.71 -22.66 22.32
N ALA A 313 -42.43 -23.77 22.54
CA ALA A 313 -42.68 -24.35 23.87
C ALA A 313 -41.71 -25.49 24.23
N PHE A 314 -40.40 -25.29 24.06
CA PHE A 314 -39.41 -26.33 24.41
C PHE A 314 -38.90 -26.11 25.85
N PRO A 315 -38.88 -27.13 26.72
CA PRO A 315 -38.28 -27.01 28.05
C PRO A 315 -36.77 -26.89 27.91
N GLY A 316 -36.18 -25.76 28.30
CA GLY A 316 -34.75 -25.51 28.28
C GLY A 316 -34.33 -24.17 27.66
N ALA A 317 -35.26 -23.33 27.25
CA ALA A 317 -34.93 -22.00 26.71
C ALA A 317 -34.66 -20.97 27.84
N SER A 318 -33.56 -21.16 28.57
CA SER A 318 -33.05 -20.19 29.54
C SER A 318 -31.68 -19.69 29.12
N HIS A 319 -31.57 -19.09 27.93
CA HIS A 319 -30.47 -18.23 27.59
C HIS A 319 -30.99 -16.89 27.12
N GLU A 320 -30.99 -15.94 28.03
CA GLU A 320 -31.10 -14.51 27.77
C GLU A 320 -29.81 -14.06 27.04
N SER A 321 -29.68 -14.41 25.76
CA SER A 321 -28.73 -13.76 24.87
C SER A 321 -29.51 -12.90 23.87
N SER A 322 -29.09 -11.67 23.70
CA SER A 322 -29.72 -10.65 22.84
C SER A 322 -29.61 -10.93 21.33
N GLY A 323 -29.51 -12.20 20.92
CA GLY A 323 -29.44 -12.66 19.53
C GLY A 323 -30.59 -13.56 19.13
N ASN A 324 -30.76 -13.78 17.81
CA ASN A 324 -31.73 -14.75 17.30
C ASN A 324 -31.45 -16.16 17.85
N PRO A 325 -32.46 -16.87 18.38
CA PRO A 325 -32.26 -18.21 18.93
C PRO A 325 -31.78 -19.18 17.84
N PRO A 326 -30.89 -20.14 18.17
CA PRO A 326 -30.43 -21.14 17.22
C PRO A 326 -31.57 -21.96 16.65
N LEU A 327 -31.45 -22.30 15.36
CA LEU A 327 -32.46 -23.12 14.67
C LEU A 327 -32.43 -24.57 15.21
N ARG A 328 -33.57 -25.11 15.56
CA ARG A 328 -33.69 -26.48 16.06
C ARG A 328 -34.04 -27.45 14.95
N VAL A 329 -33.21 -28.48 14.77
CA VAL A 329 -33.36 -29.49 13.74
C VAL A 329 -33.50 -30.87 14.39
N ILE A 330 -34.59 -31.57 14.11
CA ILE A 330 -34.79 -32.95 14.54
C ILE A 330 -34.23 -33.90 13.47
N VAL A 331 -33.40 -34.82 13.88
CA VAL A 331 -32.86 -35.90 13.04
C VAL A 331 -33.79 -37.11 13.17
N LYS A 332 -34.52 -37.44 12.12
CA LYS A 332 -35.58 -38.46 12.13
C LYS A 332 -35.05 -39.91 12.22
N ASP A 333 -33.88 -40.14 11.67
CA ASP A 333 -33.23 -41.46 11.61
C ASP A 333 -32.30 -41.62 12.83
N ALA A 334 -32.64 -42.54 13.73
CA ALA A 334 -31.89 -42.78 14.96
C ALA A 334 -30.48 -43.36 14.71
N LEU A 335 -30.31 -44.20 13.70
CA LEU A 335 -28.98 -44.76 13.32
C LEU A 335 -28.08 -43.67 12.76
N PHE A 336 -28.61 -42.87 11.85
CA PHE A 336 -27.89 -41.71 11.32
C PHE A 336 -27.55 -40.71 12.42
N CYS A 337 -28.50 -40.46 13.34
CA CYS A 337 -28.33 -39.56 14.46
C CYS A 337 -27.17 -39.98 15.36
N SER A 338 -27.00 -41.28 15.61
CA SER A 338 -25.88 -41.77 16.42
C SER A 338 -24.52 -41.47 15.81
N CYS A 339 -24.41 -41.37 14.49
CA CYS A 339 -23.19 -41.06 13.77
C CYS A 339 -23.00 -39.57 13.47
N LEU A 340 -23.99 -38.72 13.78
CA LEU A 340 -23.99 -37.31 13.37
C LEU A 340 -22.77 -36.55 13.91
N SER A 341 -22.39 -36.75 15.17
CA SER A 341 -21.22 -36.09 15.77
C SER A 341 -19.91 -36.42 15.02
N ASP A 342 -19.75 -37.66 14.55
CA ASP A 342 -18.56 -38.08 13.80
C ASP A 342 -18.57 -37.48 12.39
N ILE A 343 -19.75 -37.39 11.76
CA ILE A 343 -19.94 -36.74 10.47
C ILE A 343 -19.62 -35.24 10.57
N LEU A 344 -20.08 -34.56 11.61
CA LEU A 344 -19.78 -33.14 11.81
C LEU A 344 -18.30 -32.92 12.12
N ARG A 345 -17.69 -33.77 12.95
CA ARG A 345 -16.25 -33.73 13.19
C ARG A 345 -15.45 -33.87 11.88
N PHE A 346 -15.86 -34.78 11.00
CA PHE A 346 -15.29 -34.93 9.67
C PHE A 346 -15.44 -33.64 8.83
N ILE A 347 -16.64 -33.02 8.84
CA ILE A 347 -16.90 -31.77 8.12
C ILE A 347 -16.00 -30.63 8.64
N TYR A 348 -15.82 -30.50 9.94
CA TYR A 348 -15.06 -29.39 10.55
C TYR A 348 -13.55 -29.61 10.56
N SER A 349 -13.06 -30.84 10.64
CA SER A 349 -11.63 -31.10 10.69
C SER A 349 -10.92 -30.92 9.35
N GLY A 350 -11.61 -31.22 8.25
CA GLY A 350 -11.04 -31.18 6.90
C GLY A 350 -9.83 -32.12 6.68
N ALA A 351 -9.46 -32.88 7.72
CA ALA A 351 -8.21 -33.65 7.78
C ALA A 351 -8.43 -35.18 7.67
N PHE A 352 -9.64 -35.65 7.81
CA PHE A 352 -9.93 -37.08 7.78
C PHE A 352 -10.06 -37.61 6.36
N GLN A 353 -9.59 -38.83 6.18
CA GLN A 353 -9.82 -39.57 4.95
C GLN A 353 -11.23 -40.19 5.01
N TRP A 354 -11.92 -40.25 3.89
CA TRP A 354 -13.27 -40.82 3.81
C TRP A 354 -13.33 -42.24 4.37
N GLU A 355 -12.27 -43.01 4.13
CA GLU A 355 -12.12 -44.40 4.56
C GLU A 355 -12.17 -44.54 6.09
N GLU A 356 -11.58 -43.58 6.81
CA GLU A 356 -11.60 -43.55 8.29
C GLU A 356 -13.01 -43.28 8.81
N LEU A 357 -13.73 -42.30 8.23
CA LEU A 357 -15.12 -42.03 8.60
C LEU A 357 -16.03 -43.24 8.32
N GLU A 358 -15.86 -43.88 7.15
CA GLU A 358 -16.64 -45.06 6.76
C GLU A 358 -16.39 -46.22 7.73
N GLU A 359 -15.15 -46.46 8.13
CA GLU A 359 -14.76 -47.48 9.10
C GLU A 359 -15.34 -47.19 10.49
N ASP A 360 -15.29 -45.95 10.94
CA ASP A 360 -15.85 -45.55 12.25
C ASP A 360 -17.39 -45.73 12.27
N ILE A 361 -18.08 -45.38 11.19
CA ILE A 361 -19.52 -45.63 11.04
C ILE A 361 -19.82 -47.11 11.10
N ARG A 362 -19.04 -47.97 10.39
CA ARG A 362 -19.21 -49.42 10.40
C ARG A 362 -19.00 -50.02 11.78
N LYS A 363 -17.93 -49.61 12.49
CA LYS A 363 -17.66 -50.04 13.88
C LYS A 363 -18.79 -49.66 14.82
N LYS A 364 -19.28 -48.45 14.70
CA LYS A 364 -20.33 -47.90 15.61
C LYS A 364 -21.69 -48.60 15.43
N LEU A 365 -22.01 -48.97 14.22
CA LEU A 365 -23.27 -49.64 13.88
C LEU A 365 -23.20 -51.18 13.84
N ASN A 366 -22.07 -51.77 14.30
CA ASN A 366 -21.85 -53.22 14.41
C ASN A 366 -22.17 -54.02 13.11
N ASP A 367 -21.80 -53.48 11.96
CA ASP A 367 -22.04 -54.10 10.64
C ASP A 367 -23.49 -54.59 10.41
N SER A 368 -24.48 -53.94 11.03
CA SER A 368 -25.90 -54.24 10.79
C SER A 368 -26.27 -54.00 9.31
N GLY A 369 -27.30 -54.68 8.80
CA GLY A 369 -27.69 -54.54 7.39
C GLY A 369 -28.05 -53.09 6.96
N ASP A 370 -28.31 -52.21 7.91
CA ASP A 370 -28.66 -50.80 7.68
C ASP A 370 -27.45 -49.87 7.52
N VAL A 371 -26.21 -50.36 7.78
CA VAL A 371 -24.96 -49.53 7.66
C VAL A 371 -24.82 -48.98 6.24
N SER A 372 -25.11 -49.76 5.23
CA SER A 372 -25.01 -49.34 3.83
C SER A 372 -25.95 -48.18 3.51
N ASN A 373 -27.13 -48.15 4.09
CA ASN A 373 -28.11 -47.06 3.93
C ASN A 373 -27.62 -45.77 4.60
N VAL A 374 -27.05 -45.84 5.82
CA VAL A 374 -26.46 -44.69 6.51
C VAL A 374 -25.28 -44.13 5.70
N ILE A 375 -24.38 -44.99 5.21
CA ILE A 375 -23.23 -44.58 4.38
C ILE A 375 -23.69 -43.86 3.10
N GLU A 376 -24.73 -44.37 2.43
CA GLU A 376 -25.30 -43.74 1.23
C GLU A 376 -25.87 -42.34 1.55
N LYS A 377 -26.55 -42.16 2.69
CA LYS A 377 -27.06 -40.88 3.17
C LYS A 377 -25.90 -39.93 3.45
N VAL A 378 -24.84 -40.38 4.12
CA VAL A 378 -23.63 -39.57 4.40
C VAL A 378 -22.94 -39.17 3.09
N LYS A 379 -22.80 -40.09 2.13
CA LYS A 379 -22.28 -39.76 0.79
C LYS A 379 -23.13 -38.71 0.10
N CYS A 380 -24.45 -38.78 0.21
CA CYS A 380 -25.35 -37.78 -0.36
C CYS A 380 -25.15 -36.40 0.30
N ILE A 381 -24.98 -36.34 1.63
CA ILE A 381 -24.72 -35.09 2.37
C ILE A 381 -23.38 -34.48 1.93
N LEU A 382 -22.34 -35.26 1.80
CA LEU A 382 -20.99 -34.81 1.43
C LEU A 382 -20.80 -34.61 -0.09
N LYS A 383 -21.82 -34.86 -0.92
CA LYS A 383 -21.80 -34.56 -2.37
C LYS A 383 -21.75 -33.05 -2.60
N THR A 384 -20.55 -32.52 -2.85
CA THR A 384 -20.39 -31.15 -3.34
C THR A 384 -20.59 -31.10 -4.85
N PRO A 385 -21.20 -30.02 -5.38
CA PRO A 385 -21.44 -29.91 -6.81
C PRO A 385 -20.12 -29.86 -7.61
N GLY A 386 -19.94 -30.80 -8.48
CA GLY A 386 -19.10 -30.69 -9.68
C GLY A 386 -17.65 -31.18 -9.61
N LYS A 387 -17.12 -31.76 -8.51
CA LYS A 387 -15.70 -32.16 -8.46
C LYS A 387 -15.36 -33.56 -7.92
N ILE A 388 -16.33 -34.37 -7.48
CA ILE A 388 -16.05 -35.72 -6.96
C ILE A 388 -15.67 -36.70 -8.08
N ASN A 389 -15.99 -36.43 -9.33
CA ASN A 389 -15.61 -37.30 -10.46
C ASN A 389 -14.09 -37.31 -10.76
N CYS A 390 -13.31 -36.33 -10.25
CA CYS A 390 -11.86 -36.33 -10.41
C CYS A 390 -11.12 -37.26 -9.44
N LEU A 391 -11.75 -37.67 -8.33
CA LEU A 391 -11.08 -38.54 -7.33
C LEU A 391 -11.05 -40.02 -7.68
N ARG A 392 -11.91 -40.49 -8.61
CA ARG A 392 -11.92 -41.90 -9.01
C ARG A 392 -10.74 -42.35 -9.90
N ASN A 393 -10.02 -41.40 -10.54
CA ASN A 393 -8.95 -41.75 -11.51
C ASN A 393 -7.53 -41.41 -11.06
N CYS A 394 -7.31 -40.86 -9.88
CA CYS A 394 -5.96 -40.55 -9.40
C CYS A 394 -5.45 -41.58 -8.38
N LYS A 395 -5.02 -42.76 -8.89
CA LYS A 395 -4.31 -43.77 -8.09
C LYS A 395 -2.88 -43.42 -7.67
N THR A 396 -2.40 -42.17 -7.92
CA THR A 396 -0.99 -41.82 -7.77
C THR A 396 -0.74 -40.50 -7.03
N TYR A 397 -1.61 -40.05 -6.10
CA TYR A 397 -1.30 -38.88 -5.30
C TYR A 397 -1.46 -39.15 -3.81
N GLN A 398 -0.43 -39.79 -3.24
CA GLN A 398 -0.08 -39.66 -1.82
C GLN A 398 0.40 -38.20 -1.57
N ALA A 399 -0.48 -37.26 -1.44
CA ALA A 399 -0.12 -35.94 -0.91
C ALA A 399 -1.36 -35.31 -0.29
N ARG A 400 -1.30 -35.20 1.02
CA ARG A 400 -2.10 -34.36 1.90
C ARG A 400 -2.56 -33.06 1.21
N LYS A 401 -3.75 -33.01 0.64
CA LYS A 401 -4.37 -31.79 0.12
C LYS A 401 -5.83 -31.70 0.55
N PRO A 402 -6.10 -31.17 1.74
CA PRO A 402 -7.50 -30.95 2.13
C PRO A 402 -7.97 -29.49 2.03
N LEU A 403 -7.08 -28.50 2.03
CA LEU A 403 -7.41 -27.11 2.28
C LEU A 403 -8.15 -26.35 1.19
N TRP A 404 -8.01 -26.74 -0.08
CA TRP A 404 -8.64 -25.99 -1.18
C TRP A 404 -10.16 -26.22 -1.30
N PHE A 405 -10.65 -27.28 -0.73
CA PHE A 405 -12.04 -27.66 -0.78
C PHE A 405 -12.94 -26.66 -0.02
N TYR A 406 -12.56 -26.33 1.20
CA TYR A 406 -13.30 -25.35 2.02
C TYR A 406 -13.14 -23.92 1.54
N ASN A 407 -11.96 -23.52 1.14
CA ASN A 407 -11.71 -22.18 0.62
C ASN A 407 -12.55 -21.84 -0.61
N THR A 408 -12.80 -22.80 -1.49
CA THR A 408 -13.66 -22.58 -2.66
C THR A 408 -15.14 -22.58 -2.32
N SER A 409 -15.56 -23.34 -1.31
CA SER A 409 -16.95 -23.48 -0.91
C SER A 409 -17.41 -22.29 -0.03
N LEU A 410 -16.60 -21.86 0.94
CA LEU A 410 -16.89 -20.67 1.73
C LEU A 410 -16.83 -19.39 0.88
N LYS A 411 -16.01 -19.35 -0.16
CA LYS A 411 -15.97 -18.24 -1.12
C LYS A 411 -17.33 -17.99 -1.78
N PHE A 412 -18.21 -18.99 -1.86
CA PHE A 412 -19.56 -18.82 -2.37
C PHE A 412 -20.38 -17.83 -1.53
N PHE A 413 -20.15 -17.77 -0.23
CA PHE A 413 -20.85 -16.87 0.69
C PHE A 413 -20.21 -15.49 0.80
N LEU A 414 -18.98 -15.32 0.30
CA LEU A 414 -18.30 -14.04 0.32
C LEU A 414 -19.06 -13.02 -0.56
N ASN A 415 -19.30 -11.85 -0.02
CA ASN A 415 -20.09 -10.76 -0.65
C ASN A 415 -21.56 -11.13 -0.93
N LYS A 416 -22.11 -12.09 -0.20
CA LYS A 416 -23.54 -12.42 -0.27
C LYS A 416 -24.18 -12.21 1.09
N PRO A 417 -25.37 -11.58 1.16
CA PRO A 417 -26.03 -11.30 2.43
C PRO A 417 -26.60 -12.56 3.11
N MET A 418 -26.55 -13.72 2.43
CA MET A 418 -27.07 -14.97 2.99
C MET A 418 -26.18 -15.46 4.12
N LEU A 419 -26.76 -15.70 5.28
CA LEU A 419 -26.10 -16.16 6.51
C LEU A 419 -25.03 -15.18 7.02
N ALA A 420 -25.12 -13.90 6.68
CA ALA A 420 -24.22 -12.87 7.16
C ALA A 420 -24.86 -12.11 8.32
N ASP A 421 -24.18 -12.04 9.46
CA ASP A 421 -24.60 -11.25 10.62
C ASP A 421 -24.10 -9.80 10.52
N VAL A 422 -22.99 -9.59 9.78
CA VAL A 422 -22.33 -8.31 9.62
C VAL A 422 -21.95 -8.11 8.15
N VAL A 423 -22.23 -6.94 7.62
CA VAL A 423 -21.82 -6.52 6.27
C VAL A 423 -20.75 -5.45 6.40
N PHE A 424 -19.57 -5.73 5.85
CA PHE A 424 -18.49 -4.75 5.73
C PHE A 424 -18.50 -4.16 4.31
N GLU A 425 -18.79 -2.87 4.19
CA GLU A 425 -18.56 -2.13 2.95
C GLU A 425 -17.12 -1.61 2.96
N ILE A 426 -16.24 -2.26 2.19
CA ILE A 426 -14.83 -1.89 2.11
C ILE A 426 -14.56 -1.36 0.69
N GLN A 427 -14.28 -0.07 0.61
CA GLN A 427 -13.58 0.49 -0.55
C GLN A 427 -12.09 0.20 -0.35
N ALA A 428 -11.44 -0.46 -1.31
CA ALA A 428 -10.06 -0.92 -1.16
C ALA A 428 -9.08 0.26 -0.96
N GLY A 429 -8.52 0.41 0.26
CA GLY A 429 -7.56 1.45 0.60
C GLY A 429 -6.91 1.25 1.98
N ILE A 430 -5.83 1.99 2.25
CA ILE A 430 -5.09 1.91 3.52
C ILE A 430 -5.99 2.29 4.71
N PHE A 431 -6.84 3.30 4.55
CA PHE A 431 -7.75 3.75 5.61
C PHE A 431 -8.74 2.65 6.00
N GLN A 432 -9.35 1.98 5.03
CA GLN A 432 -10.29 0.89 5.27
C GLN A 432 -9.61 -0.32 5.89
N ALA A 433 -8.38 -0.64 5.43
CA ALA A 433 -7.60 -1.71 6.04
C ALA A 433 -7.27 -1.40 7.51
N MET A 434 -7.03 -0.13 7.85
CA MET A 434 -6.83 0.30 9.23
C MET A 434 -8.11 0.17 10.07
N CYS A 435 -9.28 0.54 9.54
CA CYS A 435 -10.55 0.32 10.22
C CYS A 435 -10.81 -1.17 10.48
N LEU A 436 -10.51 -2.02 9.49
CA LEU A 436 -10.66 -3.46 9.64
C LEU A 436 -9.67 -4.05 10.65
N LEU A 437 -8.44 -3.52 10.72
CA LEU A 437 -7.45 -3.87 11.72
C LEU A 437 -7.95 -3.57 13.14
N ILE A 438 -8.56 -2.40 13.34
CA ILE A 438 -9.16 -2.01 14.61
C ILE A 438 -10.29 -2.98 15.01
N CYS A 439 -11.18 -3.31 14.06
CA CYS A 439 -12.21 -4.31 14.30
C CYS A 439 -11.61 -5.68 14.64
N ALA A 440 -10.57 -6.09 13.93
CA ALA A 440 -9.89 -7.37 14.17
C ALA A 440 -9.28 -7.45 15.58
N GLU A 441 -8.70 -6.35 16.07
CA GLU A 441 -8.19 -6.26 17.44
C GLU A 441 -9.34 -6.31 18.46
N MET A 442 -10.40 -5.53 18.26
CA MET A 442 -11.57 -5.51 19.15
C MET A 442 -12.21 -6.89 19.32
N TYR A 443 -12.29 -7.66 18.24
CA TYR A 443 -12.84 -9.03 18.25
C TYR A 443 -11.76 -10.10 18.46
N GLN A 444 -10.51 -9.72 18.73
CA GLN A 444 -9.36 -10.60 18.95
C GLN A 444 -9.11 -11.61 17.82
N VAL A 445 -9.36 -11.20 16.58
CA VAL A 445 -9.07 -11.98 15.38
C VAL A 445 -7.65 -11.67 14.90
N SER A 446 -6.65 -12.18 15.62
CA SER A 446 -5.22 -11.87 15.42
C SER A 446 -4.75 -12.06 13.98
N ARG A 447 -5.25 -13.12 13.32
CA ARG A 447 -4.90 -13.38 11.92
C ARG A 447 -5.42 -12.31 10.97
N LEU A 448 -6.65 -11.80 11.17
CA LEU A 448 -7.20 -10.72 10.35
C LEU A 448 -6.42 -9.43 10.58
N GLN A 449 -6.05 -9.13 11.82
CA GLN A 449 -5.17 -8.02 12.16
C GLN A 449 -3.87 -8.11 11.37
N HIS A 450 -3.21 -9.26 11.40
CA HIS A 450 -1.96 -9.49 10.68
C HIS A 450 -2.10 -9.39 9.14
N ILE A 451 -3.21 -9.86 8.57
CA ILE A 451 -3.49 -9.70 7.13
C ILE A 451 -3.67 -8.22 6.77
N CYS A 452 -4.34 -7.44 7.63
CA CYS A 452 -4.50 -6.00 7.43
C CYS A 452 -3.15 -5.27 7.51
N GLU A 453 -2.27 -5.63 8.46
CA GLU A 453 -0.90 -5.12 8.53
C GLU A 453 -0.13 -5.36 7.23
N LEU A 454 -0.12 -6.61 6.75
CA LEU A 454 0.53 -6.99 5.50
C LEU A 454 -0.03 -6.23 4.29
N PHE A 455 -1.34 -6.04 4.25
CA PHE A 455 -1.97 -5.28 3.17
C PHE A 455 -1.50 -3.83 3.17
N ILE A 456 -1.54 -3.14 4.33
CA ILE A 456 -1.08 -1.75 4.47
C ILE A 456 0.39 -1.63 4.05
N ILE A 457 1.24 -2.50 4.54
CA ILE A 457 2.67 -2.55 4.20
C ILE A 457 2.88 -2.72 2.70
N THR A 458 2.17 -3.67 2.07
CA THR A 458 2.29 -3.94 0.65
C THR A 458 1.85 -2.74 -0.19
N GLN A 459 0.77 -2.05 0.20
CA GLN A 459 0.31 -0.83 -0.47
C GLN A 459 1.37 0.27 -0.39
N LEU A 460 1.93 0.52 0.80
CA LEU A 460 2.97 1.54 0.98
C LEU A 460 4.27 1.20 0.23
N GLN A 461 4.67 -0.07 0.19
CA GLN A 461 5.85 -0.52 -0.55
C GLN A 461 5.69 -0.40 -2.07
N SER A 462 4.48 -0.63 -2.57
CA SER A 462 4.18 -0.53 -4.00
C SER A 462 3.99 0.90 -4.49
N MET A 463 3.89 1.85 -3.57
CA MET A 463 3.64 3.25 -3.90
C MET A 463 4.84 3.88 -4.63
N PRO A 464 4.64 4.47 -5.81
CA PRO A 464 5.72 5.16 -6.52
C PRO A 464 6.27 6.33 -5.70
N SER A 465 7.57 6.61 -5.85
CA SER A 465 8.25 7.69 -5.12
C SER A 465 7.59 9.05 -5.26
N ARG A 466 7.05 9.36 -6.43
CA ARG A 466 6.31 10.61 -6.70
C ARG A 466 5.03 10.71 -5.88
N GLU A 467 4.30 9.61 -5.76
CA GLU A 467 3.07 9.55 -4.98
C GLU A 467 3.37 9.66 -3.48
N LEU A 468 4.46 9.03 -3.03
CA LEU A 468 4.91 9.14 -1.65
C LEU A 468 5.25 10.60 -1.27
N ALA A 469 5.90 11.34 -2.18
CA ALA A 469 6.25 12.75 -1.95
C ALA A 469 5.01 13.68 -1.91
N SER A 470 4.00 13.41 -2.74
CA SER A 470 2.76 14.20 -2.82
C SER A 470 1.60 13.65 -1.97
N MET A 471 1.82 12.55 -1.27
CA MET A 471 0.79 11.85 -0.53
C MET A 471 0.24 12.69 0.63
N ASN A 472 -1.10 12.80 0.69
CA ASN A 472 -1.80 13.44 1.80
C ASN A 472 -2.06 12.49 2.99
N LEU A 473 -1.63 11.22 2.88
CA LEU A 473 -1.77 10.26 3.97
C LEU A 473 -0.78 10.62 5.08
N ASP A 474 -1.31 10.84 6.28
CA ASP A 474 -0.52 11.05 7.47
C ASP A 474 0.02 9.70 7.99
N ILE A 475 1.30 9.44 7.70
CA ILE A 475 1.98 8.21 8.14
C ILE A 475 2.26 8.23 9.65
N VAL A 476 2.40 9.41 10.25
CA VAL A 476 2.61 9.54 11.69
C VAL A 476 1.33 9.24 12.46
N ASP A 477 0.18 9.70 11.96
CA ASP A 477 -1.13 9.32 12.51
C ASP A 477 -1.39 7.81 12.35
N LEU A 478 -1.03 7.24 11.19
CA LEU A 478 -1.11 5.79 10.98
C LEU A 478 -0.23 5.01 11.98
N LEU A 479 0.99 5.51 12.26
CA LEU A 479 1.88 4.93 13.28
C LEU A 479 1.27 5.01 14.68
N LYS A 480 0.69 6.16 15.06
CA LYS A 480 0.02 6.34 16.35
C LYS A 480 -1.15 5.37 16.51
N LYS A 481 -1.98 5.22 15.48
CA LYS A 481 -3.09 4.26 15.46
C LYS A 481 -2.61 2.82 15.55
N ALA A 482 -1.57 2.45 14.78
CA ALA A 482 -0.99 1.10 14.85
C ALA A 482 -0.50 0.77 16.27
N LYS A 483 0.16 1.70 16.95
CA LYS A 483 0.60 1.51 18.34
C LYS A 483 -0.57 1.43 19.33
N PHE A 484 -1.56 2.30 19.17
CA PHE A 484 -2.74 2.31 20.04
C PHE A 484 -3.51 0.98 19.99
N HIS A 485 -3.55 0.36 18.82
CA HIS A 485 -4.23 -0.92 18.57
C HIS A 485 -3.27 -2.13 18.63
N HIS A 486 -2.19 -2.04 19.37
CA HIS A 486 -1.24 -3.15 19.62
C HIS A 486 -0.75 -3.85 18.34
N SER A 487 -0.60 -3.09 17.25
CA SER A 487 -0.11 -3.57 15.96
C SER A 487 1.40 -3.36 15.87
N ASP A 488 2.15 -4.14 16.66
CA ASP A 488 3.60 -3.94 16.85
C ASP A 488 4.39 -4.15 15.56
N CYS A 489 3.98 -5.11 14.75
CA CYS A 489 4.61 -5.38 13.46
C CYS A 489 4.48 -4.19 12.50
N LEU A 490 3.27 -3.65 12.34
CA LEU A 490 3.01 -2.49 11.51
C LEU A 490 3.72 -1.24 12.05
N SER A 491 3.65 -0.99 13.36
CA SER A 491 4.27 0.18 13.98
C SER A 491 5.79 0.17 13.84
N THR A 492 6.45 -0.96 14.05
CA THR A 492 7.89 -1.12 13.83
C THR A 492 8.25 -0.90 12.37
N TRP A 493 7.48 -1.48 11.46
CA TRP A 493 7.70 -1.31 10.03
C TRP A 493 7.54 0.15 9.59
N LEU A 494 6.52 0.87 10.08
CA LEU A 494 6.29 2.27 9.77
C LEU A 494 7.43 3.18 10.26
N LEU A 495 8.02 2.90 11.43
CA LEU A 495 9.20 3.63 11.90
C LEU A 495 10.39 3.47 10.95
N HIS A 496 10.67 2.26 10.48
CA HIS A 496 11.70 2.02 9.48
C HIS A 496 11.35 2.68 8.14
N PHE A 497 10.07 2.67 7.75
CA PHE A 497 9.61 3.32 6.53
C PHE A 497 9.82 4.84 6.57
N ILE A 498 9.50 5.50 7.68
CA ILE A 498 9.78 6.92 7.90
C ILE A 498 11.30 7.19 7.85
N ALA A 499 12.09 6.36 8.52
CA ALA A 499 13.55 6.51 8.55
C ALA A 499 14.19 6.34 7.17
N THR A 500 13.77 5.35 6.39
CA THR A 500 14.26 5.10 5.02
C THR A 500 13.89 6.25 4.07
N ASN A 501 12.72 6.87 4.27
CA ASN A 501 12.24 7.99 3.46
C ASN A 501 12.36 9.33 4.21
N TYR A 502 13.39 9.47 5.04
CA TYR A 502 13.60 10.61 5.95
C TYR A 502 13.49 11.96 5.25
N LEU A 503 14.09 12.10 4.05
CA LEU A 503 14.10 13.36 3.29
C LEU A 503 12.69 13.86 2.94
N ILE A 504 11.73 12.96 2.80
CA ILE A 504 10.33 13.30 2.52
C ILE A 504 9.59 13.60 3.82
N PHE A 505 9.68 12.70 4.80
CA PHE A 505 8.85 12.82 6.01
C PHE A 505 9.33 13.92 6.97
N SER A 506 10.64 14.17 7.05
CA SER A 506 11.18 15.22 7.94
C SER A 506 10.73 16.65 7.59
N GLN A 507 10.13 16.85 6.42
CA GLN A 507 9.63 18.14 5.96
C GLN A 507 8.15 18.34 6.29
N LYS A 508 7.42 17.24 6.53
CA LYS A 508 5.99 17.29 6.83
C LYS A 508 5.78 17.77 8.27
N PRO A 509 4.77 18.63 8.52
CA PRO A 509 4.49 19.14 9.86
C PRO A 509 4.22 18.01 10.86
N GLU A 510 3.58 16.91 10.42
CA GLU A 510 3.24 15.74 11.23
C GLU A 510 4.49 15.05 11.80
N PHE A 511 5.66 15.24 11.21
CA PHE A 511 6.92 14.70 11.73
C PHE A 511 7.26 15.23 13.14
N GLN A 512 6.79 16.44 13.47
CA GLN A 512 6.97 17.01 14.80
C GLN A 512 6.13 16.30 15.87
N ASP A 513 5.12 15.56 15.46
CA ASP A 513 4.24 14.80 16.33
C ASP A 513 4.80 13.44 16.77
N LEU A 514 5.95 13.04 16.24
CA LEU A 514 6.67 11.86 16.73
C LEU A 514 7.13 12.08 18.17
N SER A 515 7.01 11.04 19.00
CA SER A 515 7.57 11.04 20.36
C SER A 515 9.09 11.19 20.33
N VAL A 516 9.68 11.54 21.47
CA VAL A 516 11.14 11.67 21.60
C VAL A 516 11.86 10.37 21.25
N GLU A 517 11.30 9.23 21.66
CA GLU A 517 11.84 7.89 21.41
C GLU A 517 11.76 7.52 19.92
N GLU A 518 10.59 7.77 19.29
CA GLU A 518 10.37 7.53 17.87
C GLU A 518 11.29 8.39 17.02
N ARG A 519 11.43 9.66 17.36
CA ARG A 519 12.33 10.58 16.67
C ARG A 519 13.78 10.13 16.80
N SER A 520 14.19 9.70 18.00
CA SER A 520 15.53 9.15 18.23
C SER A 520 15.78 7.89 17.39
N PHE A 521 14.79 7.01 17.29
CA PHE A 521 14.85 5.82 16.44
C PHE A 521 15.01 6.21 14.97
N VAL A 522 14.14 7.09 14.47
CA VAL A 522 14.16 7.56 13.08
C VAL A 522 15.49 8.24 12.74
N GLU A 523 16.01 9.10 13.62
CA GLU A 523 17.32 9.76 13.43
C GLU A 523 18.50 8.78 13.43
N LYS A 524 18.42 7.72 14.20
CA LYS A 524 19.44 6.67 14.22
C LYS A 524 19.47 5.85 12.93
N HIS A 525 18.30 5.52 12.40
CA HIS A 525 18.11 4.65 11.23
C HIS A 525 17.83 5.42 9.93
N ARG A 526 17.94 6.75 9.95
CA ARG A 526 17.66 7.60 8.78
C ARG A 526 18.56 7.30 7.61
N TRP A 527 18.01 7.53 6.43
CA TRP A 527 18.78 7.43 5.20
C TRP A 527 18.60 8.71 4.35
N PRO A 528 19.70 9.36 3.88
CA PRO A 528 21.12 9.06 4.16
C PRO A 528 21.50 9.15 5.64
N SER A 529 22.45 8.31 6.08
CA SER A 529 22.84 8.23 7.49
C SER A 529 23.62 9.48 7.94
N ASN A 530 23.54 9.81 9.22
CA ASN A 530 24.32 10.93 9.80
C ASN A 530 25.82 10.70 9.66
N MET A 531 26.27 9.44 9.66
CA MET A 531 27.68 9.10 9.44
C MET A 531 28.11 9.45 8.02
N TYR A 532 27.32 9.08 7.02
CA TYR A 532 27.56 9.46 5.63
C TYR A 532 27.63 10.98 5.44
N LEU A 533 26.71 11.73 6.05
CA LEU A 533 26.69 13.20 5.96
C LEU A 533 27.95 13.82 6.56
N LYS A 534 28.45 13.31 7.70
CA LYS A 534 29.72 13.74 8.30
C LYS A 534 30.92 13.46 7.37
N GLN A 535 31.02 12.24 6.84
CA GLN A 535 32.07 11.88 5.90
C GLN A 535 32.03 12.73 4.63
N LEU A 536 30.84 13.04 4.14
CA LEU A 536 30.65 13.89 2.97
C LEU A 536 31.11 15.33 3.27
N ALA A 537 30.80 15.87 4.43
CA ALA A 537 31.25 17.20 4.87
C ALA A 537 32.80 17.26 5.02
N GLU A 538 33.42 16.22 5.58
CA GLU A 538 34.88 16.11 5.69
C GLU A 538 35.56 16.02 4.31
N TYR A 539 35.00 15.20 3.41
CA TYR A 539 35.47 15.10 2.05
C TYR A 539 35.45 16.44 1.30
N ARG A 540 34.37 17.21 1.49
CA ARG A 540 34.23 18.55 0.90
C ARG A 540 35.29 19.51 1.42
N LYS A 541 35.49 19.55 2.74
CA LYS A 541 36.55 20.38 3.35
C LYS A 541 37.94 20.03 2.77
N TYR A 542 38.21 18.74 2.59
CA TYR A 542 39.46 18.28 2.00
C TYR A 542 39.65 18.76 0.54
N ILE A 543 38.64 18.63 -0.30
CA ILE A 543 38.69 19.10 -1.69
C ILE A 543 38.88 20.61 -1.73
N HIS A 544 38.15 21.37 -0.92
CA HIS A 544 38.25 22.82 -0.88
C HIS A 544 39.66 23.28 -0.47
N SER A 545 40.23 22.66 0.56
CA SER A 545 41.60 22.97 1.01
C SER A 545 42.66 22.68 -0.02
N ARG A 546 42.48 21.68 -0.89
CA ARG A 546 43.39 21.37 -2.01
C ARG A 546 43.33 22.41 -3.14
N LYS A 547 42.12 22.87 -3.49
CA LYS A 547 41.94 23.91 -4.51
C LYS A 547 42.58 25.23 -4.10
N CYS A 548 42.46 25.64 -2.85
CA CYS A 548 43.11 26.83 -2.34
C CYS A 548 44.64 26.76 -2.39
N ARG A 549 45.23 25.57 -2.25
CA ARG A 549 46.71 25.41 -2.35
C ARG A 549 47.23 25.45 -3.79
N CYS A 550 46.41 25.11 -4.79
CA CYS A 550 46.80 25.18 -6.19
C CYS A 550 46.71 26.60 -6.80
N LEU A 551 46.03 27.52 -6.11
CA LEU A 551 45.90 28.93 -6.53
C LEU A 551 47.04 29.83 -6.00
N VAL A 552 47.92 29.32 -5.15
CA VAL A 552 49.05 30.04 -4.53
C VAL A 552 50.39 29.63 -5.09
N MET A 553 50.43 28.76 -6.08
CA MET A 553 51.62 28.47 -6.93
C MET A 553 51.39 29.07 -8.31
#